data_f291bc353438a81db976b94e2efe0a08
#
_entry.id   f291bc353438a81db976b94e2efe0a08
#
_cell.length_a   1.000
_cell.length_b   1.000
_cell.length_c   1.000
_cell.angle_alpha   90.00
_cell.angle_beta   90.00
_cell.angle_gamma   90.00
#
_symmetry.space_group_name_H-M   'P 1'
#
loop_
_entity.id
_entity.type
_entity.pdbx_description
1 polymer ?
#
loop_
_entity_poly.entity_id
_entity_poly.type
_entity_poly.pdbx_seq_one_letter_code
_entity_poly.pdbx_strand_id
1 'polypeptide(L)'
;MQNLKKARLVLQDGTVYEGTSFGYEKSVSGEVVFYTAMTGYPESLTDPSYKGQILVPTYPMIGNYGVPVDDEENGVSKFFESDKIHCTAIIISDYSFAYSHWNSQKSLGQWLKEQQVPGLFGIDTRALTKKLREHGAMLGRIEFDNISVPFYDPNEDNIVAEVSTKEVIEYGHGKYKVV
;
A
#
# COMPACT_ATOMS: atom_id res chain seq x y z
N MET A 1 -18.92 18.52 -0.71
CA MET A 1 -18.14 17.51 -1.48
C MET A 1 -16.66 17.81 -1.27
N GLN A 2 -15.89 16.87 -0.79
CA GLN A 2 -14.43 17.05 -0.72
C GLN A 2 -13.92 17.18 -2.16
N ASN A 3 -13.15 18.24 -2.42
CA ASN A 3 -12.51 18.44 -3.72
C ASN A 3 -11.28 17.52 -3.77
N LEU A 4 -11.49 16.26 -4.19
CA LEU A 4 -10.45 15.24 -4.25
C LEU A 4 -9.51 15.53 -5.42
N LYS A 5 -8.22 15.49 -5.17
CA LYS A 5 -7.20 15.81 -6.14
C LYS A 5 -7.02 14.70 -7.17
N LYS A 6 -6.89 15.08 -8.44
CA LYS A 6 -6.55 14.16 -9.52
C LYS A 6 -5.07 13.85 -9.51
N ALA A 7 -4.74 12.63 -9.86
CA ALA A 7 -3.37 12.17 -10.05
C ALA A 7 -3.35 11.06 -11.10
N ARG A 8 -2.17 10.69 -11.56
CA ARG A 8 -2.02 9.64 -12.58
C ARG A 8 -0.92 8.65 -12.20
N LEU A 9 -1.14 7.39 -12.54
CA LEU A 9 -0.10 6.38 -12.59
C LEU A 9 0.50 6.39 -14.00
N VAL A 10 1.80 6.54 -14.08
CA VAL A 10 2.57 6.43 -15.33
C VAL A 10 3.49 5.22 -15.23
N LEU A 11 3.33 4.25 -16.12
CA LEU A 11 4.21 3.08 -16.20
C LEU A 11 5.45 3.39 -17.03
N GLN A 12 6.49 2.59 -16.86
CA GLN A 12 7.77 2.75 -17.58
C GLN A 12 7.64 2.63 -19.11
N ASP A 13 6.60 1.97 -19.62
CA ASP A 13 6.32 1.87 -21.05
C ASP A 13 5.51 3.05 -21.60
N GLY A 14 5.25 4.07 -20.78
CA GLY A 14 4.47 5.25 -21.13
C GLY A 14 2.97 5.12 -20.98
N THR A 15 2.44 3.96 -20.57
CA THR A 15 1.01 3.81 -20.29
C THR A 15 0.60 4.67 -19.10
N VAL A 16 -0.53 5.35 -19.22
CA VAL A 16 -1.06 6.27 -18.19
C VAL A 16 -2.43 5.83 -17.75
N TYR A 17 -2.66 5.81 -16.45
CA TYR A 17 -3.95 5.61 -15.81
C TYR A 17 -4.31 6.83 -14.96
N GLU A 18 -5.44 7.45 -15.25
CA GLU A 18 -5.98 8.57 -14.50
C GLU A 18 -6.72 8.08 -13.25
N GLY A 19 -6.48 8.72 -12.11
CA GLY A 19 -7.13 8.39 -10.86
C GLY A 19 -7.42 9.60 -9.99
N THR A 20 -7.97 9.33 -8.82
CA THR A 20 -8.32 10.35 -7.82
C THR A 20 -7.68 9.97 -6.49
N SER A 21 -7.09 10.94 -5.80
CA SER A 21 -6.45 10.72 -4.50
C SER A 21 -7.47 10.45 -3.40
N PHE A 22 -7.16 9.47 -2.54
CA PHE A 22 -7.83 9.29 -1.25
C PHE A 22 -6.83 9.15 -0.09
N GLY A 23 -5.53 9.08 -0.40
CA GLY A 23 -4.43 9.03 0.56
C GLY A 23 -3.67 10.35 0.67
N TYR A 24 -2.37 10.26 0.93
CA TYR A 24 -1.47 11.41 0.99
C TYR A 24 -1.10 11.89 -0.42
N GLU A 25 -1.05 13.22 -0.61
CA GLU A 25 -0.83 13.82 -1.93
C GLU A 25 0.67 14.08 -2.18
N LYS A 26 1.39 13.04 -2.58
CA LYS A 26 2.82 13.07 -2.88
C LYS A 26 3.13 12.25 -4.11
N SER A 27 3.93 12.80 -5.04
CA SER A 27 4.48 12.03 -6.16
C SER A 27 5.52 11.03 -5.65
N VAL A 28 5.37 9.77 -6.07
CA VAL A 28 6.24 8.65 -5.65
C VAL A 28 6.51 7.73 -6.82
N SER A 29 7.52 6.88 -6.71
CA SER A 29 7.87 5.87 -7.71
C SER A 29 8.23 4.55 -7.05
N GLY A 30 8.01 3.43 -7.75
CA GLY A 30 8.31 2.09 -7.28
C GLY A 30 7.89 1.03 -8.29
N GLU A 31 8.08 -0.23 -7.92
CA GLU A 31 7.64 -1.38 -8.71
C GLU A 31 6.12 -1.60 -8.55
N VAL A 32 5.39 -1.67 -9.64
CA VAL A 32 3.93 -1.89 -9.61
C VAL A 32 3.65 -3.38 -9.57
N VAL A 33 3.02 -3.83 -8.50
CA VAL A 33 2.68 -5.24 -8.29
C VAL A 33 1.21 -5.39 -7.92
N PHE A 34 0.60 -6.50 -8.33
CA PHE A 34 -0.78 -6.80 -7.98
C PHE A 34 -0.86 -7.98 -7.02
N TYR A 35 -1.92 -7.98 -6.21
CA TYR A 35 -2.26 -9.15 -5.39
C TYR A 35 -3.77 -9.44 -5.46
N THR A 36 -4.13 -10.70 -5.21
CA THR A 36 -5.48 -11.21 -5.47
C THR A 36 -6.30 -11.50 -4.22
N ALA A 37 -5.79 -11.18 -3.04
CA ALA A 37 -6.53 -11.34 -1.81
C ALA A 37 -7.77 -10.44 -1.79
N MET A 38 -8.87 -10.95 -1.27
CA MET A 38 -10.13 -10.21 -1.12
C MET A 38 -10.20 -9.40 0.17
N THR A 39 -9.43 -9.81 1.17
CA THR A 39 -9.38 -9.20 2.51
C THR A 39 -7.92 -9.02 2.92
N GLY A 40 -7.68 -8.38 4.06
CA GLY A 40 -6.32 -8.27 4.60
C GLY A 40 -5.50 -7.13 4.00
N TYR A 41 -6.13 -6.05 3.53
CA TYR A 41 -5.35 -4.92 3.05
C TYR A 41 -4.54 -4.20 4.16
N PRO A 42 -4.98 -4.14 5.43
CA PRO A 42 -4.13 -3.58 6.48
C PRO A 42 -2.85 -4.39 6.70
N GLU A 43 -2.98 -5.72 6.72
CA GLU A 43 -1.86 -6.66 6.82
C GLU A 43 -0.93 -6.51 5.62
N SER A 44 -1.46 -6.52 4.40
CA SER A 44 -0.65 -6.35 3.19
C SER A 44 0.09 -5.01 3.14
N LEU A 45 -0.54 -3.92 3.59
CA LEU A 45 0.09 -2.60 3.60
C LEU A 45 1.25 -2.52 4.60
N THR A 46 1.16 -3.25 5.73
CA THR A 46 2.18 -3.28 6.78
C THR A 46 3.21 -4.40 6.60
N ASP A 47 3.06 -5.24 5.58
CA ASP A 47 4.04 -6.28 5.26
C ASP A 47 5.33 -5.67 4.70
N PRO A 48 6.48 -5.86 5.37
CA PRO A 48 7.78 -5.37 4.90
C PRO A 48 8.18 -5.88 3.51
N SER A 49 7.62 -7.01 3.06
CA SER A 49 7.88 -7.57 1.73
C SER A 49 7.46 -6.63 0.60
N TYR A 50 6.55 -5.70 0.86
CA TYR A 50 6.10 -4.72 -0.13
C TYR A 50 6.86 -3.40 -0.10
N LYS A 51 8.00 -3.34 0.58
CA LYS A 51 8.86 -2.16 0.57
C LYS A 51 9.31 -1.81 -0.84
N GLY A 52 9.15 -0.53 -1.23
CA GLY A 52 9.48 -0.06 -2.57
C GLY A 52 8.43 -0.33 -3.65
N GLN A 53 7.32 -1.01 -3.31
CA GLN A 53 6.30 -1.43 -4.27
C GLN A 53 5.03 -0.57 -4.19
N ILE A 54 4.41 -0.35 -5.35
CA ILE A 54 3.07 0.24 -5.52
C ILE A 54 2.08 -0.91 -5.63
N LEU A 55 1.24 -1.09 -4.62
CA LEU A 55 0.32 -2.22 -4.53
C LEU A 55 -0.97 -1.99 -5.33
N VAL A 56 -1.38 -3.01 -6.07
CA VAL A 56 -2.64 -3.02 -6.84
C VAL A 56 -3.51 -4.21 -6.40
N PRO A 57 -4.40 -4.03 -5.40
CA PRO A 57 -5.42 -5.02 -5.10
C PRO A 57 -6.33 -5.25 -6.30
N THR A 58 -6.58 -6.52 -6.64
CA THR A 58 -7.51 -6.85 -7.73
C THR A 58 -8.96 -6.89 -7.28
N TYR A 59 -9.20 -6.96 -5.98
CA TYR A 59 -10.55 -6.86 -5.43
C TYR A 59 -11.12 -5.46 -5.69
N PRO A 60 -12.34 -5.35 -6.25
CA PRO A 60 -12.82 -4.08 -6.80
C PRO A 60 -13.03 -2.99 -5.74
N MET A 61 -13.53 -3.32 -4.54
CA MET A 61 -13.85 -2.35 -3.50
C MET A 61 -12.95 -2.49 -2.29
N ILE A 62 -12.22 -1.43 -1.95
CA ILE A 62 -11.31 -1.38 -0.80
C ILE A 62 -11.72 -0.25 0.15
N GLY A 63 -11.46 -0.42 1.44
CA GLY A 63 -11.76 0.55 2.48
C GLY A 63 -13.06 0.31 3.25
N ASN A 64 -13.90 -0.62 2.80
CA ASN A 64 -15.24 -0.88 3.35
C ASN A 64 -15.25 -1.35 4.79
N TYR A 65 -14.21 -2.01 5.28
CA TYR A 65 -14.11 -2.40 6.69
C TYR A 65 -13.16 -1.52 7.53
N GLY A 66 -12.57 -0.48 6.94
CA GLY A 66 -11.70 0.46 7.66
C GLY A 66 -10.36 -0.14 8.06
N VAL A 67 -9.74 0.44 9.07
CA VAL A 67 -8.47 0.00 9.64
C VAL A 67 -8.70 -0.33 11.11
N PRO A 68 -8.27 -1.51 11.59
CA PRO A 68 -8.45 -1.94 12.97
C PRO A 68 -7.67 -1.06 13.97
N VAL A 69 -8.02 -1.21 15.23
CA VAL A 69 -7.20 -0.70 16.34
C VAL A 69 -5.84 -1.39 16.30
N ASP A 70 -4.80 -0.66 16.54
CA ASP A 70 -3.48 -1.25 16.79
C ASP A 70 -3.49 -1.84 18.22
N ASP A 71 -3.91 -3.10 18.31
CA ASP A 71 -3.96 -3.87 19.55
C ASP A 71 -2.81 -4.86 19.57
N GLU A 72 -2.08 -4.89 20.65
CA GLU A 72 -0.91 -5.72 20.81
C GLU A 72 -1.16 -6.87 21.79
N GLU A 73 -0.58 -8.02 21.49
CA GLU A 73 -0.47 -9.14 22.41
C GLU A 73 1.00 -9.55 22.57
N ASN A 74 1.52 -9.42 23.80
CA ASN A 74 2.93 -9.68 24.11
C ASN A 74 3.91 -8.82 23.29
N GLY A 75 3.53 -7.59 22.93
CA GLY A 75 4.35 -6.67 22.15
C GLY A 75 4.32 -6.91 20.63
N VAL A 76 3.42 -7.78 20.17
CA VAL A 76 3.20 -8.05 18.73
C VAL A 76 1.82 -7.56 18.34
N SER A 77 1.70 -6.83 17.26
CA SER A 77 0.40 -6.40 16.73
C SER A 77 -0.46 -7.61 16.35
N LYS A 78 -1.77 -7.55 16.66
CA LYS A 78 -2.73 -8.60 16.31
C LYS A 78 -3.23 -8.52 14.88
N PHE A 79 -3.16 -7.33 14.26
CA PHE A 79 -3.84 -7.02 13.01
C PHE A 79 -2.91 -6.46 11.93
N PHE A 80 -1.65 -6.24 12.25
CA PHE A 80 -0.65 -5.71 11.33
C PHE A 80 0.57 -6.64 11.30
N GLU A 81 1.24 -6.70 10.15
CA GLU A 81 2.48 -7.46 9.99
C GLU A 81 3.69 -6.70 10.58
N SER A 82 3.57 -5.38 10.75
CA SER A 82 4.58 -4.52 11.36
C SER A 82 3.98 -3.21 11.88
N ASP A 83 4.83 -2.36 12.46
CA ASP A 83 4.47 -1.08 13.10
C ASP A 83 4.02 0.04 12.14
N LYS A 84 4.24 -0.12 10.83
CA LYS A 84 3.97 0.93 9.84
C LYS A 84 3.63 0.38 8.45
N ILE A 85 3.12 1.25 7.58
CA ILE A 85 2.95 0.93 6.17
C ILE A 85 4.32 0.91 5.46
N HIS A 86 4.62 -0.19 4.77
CA HIS A 86 5.86 -0.35 4.01
C HIS A 86 5.72 -0.13 2.52
N CYS A 87 4.54 -0.37 1.94
CA CYS A 87 4.35 -0.12 0.52
C CYS A 87 4.49 1.37 0.18
N THR A 88 4.96 1.65 -1.03
CA THR A 88 5.14 3.02 -1.54
C THR A 88 3.82 3.72 -1.79
N ALA A 89 2.81 2.99 -2.28
CA ALA A 89 1.46 3.50 -2.54
C ALA A 89 0.47 2.35 -2.74
N ILE A 90 -0.82 2.67 -2.75
CA ILE A 90 -1.90 1.73 -3.13
C ILE A 90 -2.75 2.29 -4.26
N ILE A 91 -3.10 1.44 -5.24
CA ILE A 91 -3.95 1.77 -6.39
C ILE A 91 -5.13 0.82 -6.41
N ILE A 92 -6.34 1.37 -6.40
CA ILE A 92 -7.58 0.60 -6.32
C ILE A 92 -8.60 1.01 -7.39
N SER A 93 -9.55 0.13 -7.68
CA SER A 93 -10.68 0.47 -8.55
C SER A 93 -11.66 1.38 -7.82
N ASP A 94 -12.29 0.88 -6.77
CA ASP A 94 -13.31 1.61 -6.03
C ASP A 94 -12.92 1.78 -4.56
N TYR A 95 -13.12 3.01 -4.05
CA TYR A 95 -12.85 3.34 -2.65
C TYR A 95 -14.15 3.52 -1.86
N SER A 96 -14.30 2.79 -0.76
CA SER A 96 -15.39 3.02 0.18
C SER A 96 -15.02 4.13 1.16
N PHE A 97 -15.68 5.27 1.06
CA PHE A 97 -15.52 6.40 1.99
C PHE A 97 -16.13 6.12 3.36
N ALA A 98 -17.10 5.20 3.43
CA ALA A 98 -17.70 4.73 4.67
C ALA A 98 -17.15 3.34 5.01
N TYR A 99 -16.87 3.13 6.28
CA TYR A 99 -16.45 1.84 6.81
C TYR A 99 -17.38 1.40 7.93
N SER A 100 -17.55 0.09 8.10
CA SER A 100 -18.55 -0.47 9.03
C SER A 100 -18.13 -1.81 9.62
N HIS A 101 -16.86 -2.00 9.94
CA HIS A 101 -16.43 -3.21 10.65
C HIS A 101 -16.37 -2.97 12.16
N TRP A 102 -16.77 -3.98 12.96
CA TRP A 102 -16.81 -3.85 14.42
C TRP A 102 -15.48 -3.45 15.06
N ASN A 103 -14.37 -3.81 14.43
CA ASN A 103 -13.00 -3.51 14.90
C ASN A 103 -12.38 -2.28 14.20
N SER A 104 -13.14 -1.54 13.41
CA SER A 104 -12.57 -0.41 12.69
C SER A 104 -12.51 0.85 13.56
N GLN A 105 -11.36 1.50 13.58
CA GLN A 105 -11.12 2.76 14.29
C GLN A 105 -11.07 3.97 13.36
N LYS A 106 -10.55 3.79 12.14
CA LYS A 106 -10.37 4.87 11.18
C LYS A 106 -10.58 4.38 9.75
N SER A 107 -10.78 5.32 8.82
CA SER A 107 -10.82 5.00 7.40
C SER A 107 -9.42 4.69 6.86
N LEU A 108 -9.35 3.88 5.80
CA LEU A 108 -8.09 3.62 5.11
C LEU A 108 -7.44 4.92 4.61
N GLY A 109 -8.23 5.85 4.05
CA GLY A 109 -7.70 7.13 3.55
C GLY A 109 -7.11 8.00 4.65
N GLN A 110 -7.69 7.99 5.85
CA GLN A 110 -7.11 8.68 7.00
C GLN A 110 -5.77 8.05 7.41
N TRP A 111 -5.71 6.73 7.53
CA TRP A 111 -4.49 6.01 7.89
C TRP A 111 -3.35 6.24 6.89
N LEU A 112 -3.65 6.18 5.58
CA LEU A 112 -2.68 6.50 4.53
C LEU A 112 -2.12 7.92 4.65
N LYS A 113 -2.97 8.91 4.99
CA LYS A 113 -2.52 10.30 5.20
C LYS A 113 -1.64 10.44 6.43
N GLU A 114 -1.98 9.79 7.53
CA GLU A 114 -1.17 9.76 8.75
C GLU A 114 0.23 9.16 8.50
N GLN A 115 0.29 8.10 7.68
CA GLN A 115 1.52 7.42 7.31
C GLN A 115 2.23 8.04 6.06
N GLN A 116 1.69 9.12 5.50
CA GLN A 116 2.20 9.81 4.32
C GLN A 116 2.31 8.92 3.06
N VAL A 117 1.39 7.99 2.90
CA VAL A 117 1.33 7.05 1.78
C VAL A 117 0.26 7.47 0.77
N PRO A 118 0.60 7.61 -0.53
CA PRO A 118 -0.39 7.90 -1.56
C PRO A 118 -1.36 6.75 -1.79
N GLY A 119 -2.62 7.12 -2.09
CA GLY A 119 -3.65 6.19 -2.50
C GLY A 119 -4.46 6.76 -3.66
N LEU A 120 -4.62 6.01 -4.74
CA LEU A 120 -5.43 6.37 -5.90
C LEU A 120 -6.58 5.39 -6.10
N PHE A 121 -7.76 5.92 -6.39
CA PHE A 121 -8.92 5.13 -6.81
C PHE A 121 -9.47 5.61 -8.15
N GLY A 122 -10.38 4.83 -8.74
CA GLY A 122 -10.97 5.09 -10.05
C GLY A 122 -10.09 4.62 -11.22
N ILE A 123 -9.11 3.75 -10.94
CA ILE A 123 -8.23 3.17 -11.94
C ILE A 123 -8.76 1.79 -12.35
N ASP A 124 -8.73 1.48 -13.65
CA ASP A 124 -9.02 0.14 -14.15
C ASP A 124 -7.93 -0.84 -13.72
N THR A 125 -8.04 -1.33 -12.48
CA THR A 125 -7.09 -2.30 -11.91
C THR A 125 -7.13 -3.64 -12.65
N ARG A 126 -8.25 -3.97 -13.32
CA ARG A 126 -8.34 -5.18 -14.14
C ARG A 126 -7.45 -5.09 -15.38
N ALA A 127 -7.52 -3.97 -16.11
CA ALA A 127 -6.64 -3.73 -17.28
C ALA A 127 -5.17 -3.66 -16.84
N LEU A 128 -4.89 -2.96 -15.74
CA LEU A 128 -3.53 -2.86 -15.18
C LEU A 128 -2.98 -4.24 -14.79
N THR A 129 -3.76 -5.05 -14.05
CA THR A 129 -3.37 -6.41 -13.66
C THR A 129 -3.10 -7.31 -14.87
N LYS A 130 -3.94 -7.23 -15.91
CA LYS A 130 -3.74 -8.00 -17.14
C LYS A 130 -2.41 -7.62 -17.78
N LYS A 131 -2.11 -6.34 -17.87
CA LYS A 131 -0.84 -5.83 -18.39
C LYS A 131 0.38 -6.34 -17.59
N LEU A 132 0.32 -6.25 -16.25
CA LEU A 132 1.38 -6.75 -15.38
C LEU A 132 1.58 -8.28 -15.51
N ARG A 133 0.51 -9.04 -15.72
CA ARG A 133 0.63 -10.50 -15.96
C ARG A 133 1.31 -10.85 -17.28
N GLU A 134 1.11 -10.03 -18.30
CA GLU A 134 1.69 -10.25 -19.62
C GLU A 134 3.17 -9.82 -19.71
N HIS A 135 3.56 -8.78 -18.98
CA HIS A 135 4.89 -8.17 -19.08
C HIS A 135 5.80 -8.42 -17.87
N GLY A 136 5.25 -8.97 -16.77
CA GLY A 136 5.92 -9.05 -15.48
C GLY A 136 5.69 -7.77 -14.66
N ALA A 137 6.38 -7.66 -13.52
CA ALA A 137 6.38 -6.44 -12.73
C ALA A 137 6.98 -5.27 -13.55
N MET A 138 6.41 -4.09 -13.39
CA MET A 138 6.80 -2.89 -14.13
C MET A 138 7.08 -1.74 -13.18
N LEU A 139 8.04 -0.90 -13.50
CA LEU A 139 8.21 0.34 -12.76
C LEU A 139 7.08 1.31 -13.08
N GLY A 140 6.60 1.99 -12.04
CA GLY A 140 5.57 3.01 -12.16
C GLY A 140 5.85 4.19 -11.25
N ARG A 141 5.20 5.31 -11.58
CA ARG A 141 5.22 6.50 -10.73
C ARG A 141 3.84 7.12 -10.64
N ILE A 142 3.51 7.58 -9.46
CA ILE A 142 2.31 8.38 -9.22
C ILE A 142 2.72 9.84 -9.32
N GLU A 143 2.01 10.60 -10.14
CA GLU A 143 2.26 12.02 -10.37
C GLU A 143 1.06 12.85 -9.91
N PHE A 144 1.33 13.80 -9.03
CA PHE A 144 0.43 14.88 -8.65
C PHE A 144 0.87 16.19 -9.31
N ASP A 145 -0.09 17.04 -9.71
CA ASP A 145 0.18 18.37 -10.27
C ASP A 145 1.16 18.38 -11.46
N ASN A 146 1.22 17.28 -12.21
CA ASN A 146 2.19 17.05 -13.27
C ASN A 146 3.68 17.09 -12.80
N ILE A 147 3.91 16.90 -11.49
CA ILE A 147 5.25 16.77 -10.95
C ILE A 147 5.73 15.35 -11.19
N SER A 148 6.63 15.20 -12.17
CA SER A 148 7.25 13.93 -12.49
C SER A 148 8.40 13.65 -11.53
N VAL A 149 8.49 12.42 -11.06
CA VAL A 149 9.63 11.89 -10.29
C VAL A 149 10.38 10.85 -11.14
N PRO A 150 11.68 10.63 -10.95
CA PRO A 150 12.39 9.56 -11.63
C PRO A 150 11.75 8.20 -11.32
N PHE A 151 11.86 7.25 -12.24
CA PHE A 151 11.53 5.86 -11.92
C PHE A 151 12.53 5.33 -10.90
N TYR A 152 12.02 4.60 -9.93
CA TYR A 152 12.81 3.95 -8.89
C TYR A 152 12.61 2.44 -8.99
N ASP A 153 13.73 1.72 -9.11
CA ASP A 153 13.76 0.25 -9.09
C ASP A 153 14.21 -0.23 -7.71
N PRO A 154 13.32 -0.81 -6.90
CA PRO A 154 13.69 -1.31 -5.58
C PRO A 154 14.71 -2.46 -5.61
N ASN A 155 14.90 -3.11 -6.76
CA ASN A 155 15.89 -4.19 -6.91
C ASN A 155 17.33 -3.66 -6.97
N GLU A 156 17.55 -2.36 -7.16
CA GLU A 156 18.87 -1.74 -7.11
C GLU A 156 19.35 -1.47 -5.67
N ASP A 157 18.44 -1.54 -4.68
CA ASP A 157 18.72 -1.24 -3.29
C ASP A 157 18.72 -2.50 -2.40
N ASN A 158 19.38 -2.41 -1.25
CA ASN A 158 19.32 -3.46 -0.23
C ASN A 158 18.08 -3.31 0.65
N ILE A 159 16.91 -3.62 0.08
CA ILE A 159 15.60 -3.52 0.75
C ILE A 159 15.58 -4.32 2.06
N VAL A 160 16.20 -5.50 2.10
CA VAL A 160 16.25 -6.33 3.31
C VAL A 160 16.92 -5.57 4.45
N ALA A 161 18.02 -4.88 4.19
CA ALA A 161 18.68 -4.08 5.21
C ALA A 161 17.85 -2.88 5.69
N GLU A 162 16.93 -2.36 4.86
CA GLU A 162 16.05 -1.25 5.25
C GLU A 162 14.91 -1.68 6.17
N VAL A 163 14.36 -2.89 5.96
CA VAL A 163 13.21 -3.38 6.72
C VAL A 163 13.57 -4.26 7.90
N SER A 164 14.79 -4.82 7.93
CA SER A 164 15.29 -5.65 9.04
C SER A 164 15.49 -4.83 10.30
N THR A 165 15.24 -5.46 11.45
CA THR A 165 15.55 -4.88 12.76
C THR A 165 17.05 -4.64 12.88
N LYS A 166 17.45 -3.57 13.57
CA LYS A 166 18.87 -3.24 13.80
C LYS A 166 19.42 -3.86 15.08
N GLU A 167 18.52 -4.29 15.95
CA GLU A 167 18.84 -4.87 17.25
C GLU A 167 18.02 -6.15 17.47
N VAL A 168 18.47 -7.01 18.37
CA VAL A 168 17.72 -8.19 18.79
C VAL A 168 16.50 -7.74 19.60
N ILE A 169 15.31 -8.12 19.17
CA ILE A 169 14.07 -7.84 19.86
C ILE A 169 13.47 -9.16 20.32
N GLU A 170 13.08 -9.24 21.59
CA GLU A 170 12.41 -10.40 22.16
C GLU A 170 10.94 -10.07 22.45
N TYR A 171 10.03 -10.93 22.01
CA TYR A 171 8.60 -10.81 22.23
C TYR A 171 8.09 -11.99 23.09
N GLY A 172 7.22 -11.69 24.06
CA GLY A 172 6.59 -12.70 24.91
C GLY A 172 7.55 -13.38 25.89
N HIS A 173 7.00 -14.37 26.63
CA HIS A 173 7.73 -15.12 27.67
C HIS A 173 7.35 -16.62 27.62
N GLY A 174 7.37 -17.21 26.44
CA GLY A 174 7.05 -18.62 26.25
C GLY A 174 8.11 -19.58 26.79
N LYS A 175 7.74 -20.85 26.95
CA LYS A 175 8.66 -21.93 27.34
C LYS A 175 9.75 -22.17 26.28
N TYR A 176 9.45 -21.94 25.04
CA TYR A 176 10.34 -22.14 23.90
C TYR A 176 10.64 -20.78 23.26
N LYS A 177 11.91 -20.53 22.96
CA LYS A 177 12.34 -19.37 22.17
C LYS A 177 12.47 -19.81 20.70
N VAL A 178 11.81 -19.09 19.80
CA VAL A 178 11.93 -19.25 18.35
C VAL A 178 12.68 -18.04 17.81
N VAL A 179 13.63 -18.27 16.92
CA VAL A 179 14.46 -17.22 16.28
C VAL A 179 14.19 -17.25 14.79
#